data_0a76918bb6381c14b8bd9082e9e8118d
#
_entry.id   0a76918bb6381c14b8bd9082e9e8118d
#
_cell.length_a   1.000
_cell.length_b   1.000
_cell.length_c   1.000
_cell.angle_alpha   90.00
_cell.angle_beta   90.00
_cell.angle_gamma   90.00
#
_symmetry.space_group_name_H-M   'P 1'
#
loop_
_entity.id
_entity.type
_entity.pdbx_description
1 polymer ?
#
loop_
_entity_poly.entity_id
_entity_poly.type
_entity_poly.pdbx_seq_one_letter_code
_entity_poly.pdbx_strand_id
1 'polypeptide(L)'
;MTNEPRSVLRVEHAVADYETWKREGFDRDPIGRAEHGVRSFRVLRSGQNPALVAIELEFDSLPAAEAFAEKLREMWREVGDRFGWRELPEARLFELAAVQEY
;
A
#
# COMPACT_ATOMS: atom_id res chain seq x y z
N MET A 1 2.21 -19.42 23.06
CA MET A 1 2.49 -18.75 21.78
C MET A 1 1.75 -17.43 21.73
N THR A 2 2.48 -16.35 21.69
CA THR A 2 1.88 -15.03 21.55
C THR A 2 1.57 -14.78 20.08
N ASN A 3 0.30 -14.68 19.75
CA ASN A 3 -0.10 -14.28 18.42
C ASN A 3 -0.04 -12.76 18.36
N GLU A 4 0.96 -12.23 17.69
CA GLU A 4 0.97 -10.81 17.40
C GLU A 4 -0.17 -10.49 16.45
N PRO A 5 -0.89 -9.40 16.66
CA PRO A 5 -1.91 -8.99 15.71
C PRO A 5 -1.27 -8.64 14.38
N ARG A 6 -1.94 -8.96 13.31
CA ARG A 6 -1.49 -8.58 11.98
C ARG A 6 -1.64 -7.09 11.81
N SER A 7 -0.73 -6.51 11.04
CA SER A 7 -0.74 -5.10 10.72
C SER A 7 -1.13 -4.88 9.28
N VAL A 8 -1.85 -3.81 9.03
CA VAL A 8 -2.27 -3.42 7.69
C VAL A 8 -1.67 -2.06 7.39
N LEU A 9 -0.97 -1.96 6.27
CA LEU A 9 -0.52 -0.70 5.72
C LEU A 9 -1.55 -0.28 4.67
N ARG A 10 -2.23 0.82 4.94
CA ARG A 10 -3.20 1.37 4.01
C ARG A 10 -2.61 2.56 3.28
N VAL A 11 -2.64 2.50 1.97
CA VAL A 11 -2.12 3.55 1.09
C VAL A 11 -3.28 4.12 0.29
N GLU A 12 -3.45 5.43 0.30
CA GLU A 12 -4.38 6.11 -0.59
C GLU A 12 -3.59 6.88 -1.63
N HIS A 13 -3.96 6.74 -2.89
CA HIS A 13 -3.20 7.27 -4.00
C HIS A 13 -4.12 7.72 -5.12
N ALA A 14 -3.93 8.98 -5.56
CA ALA A 14 -4.61 9.47 -6.75
C ALA A 14 -3.87 8.99 -7.99
N VAL A 15 -4.58 8.43 -8.95
CA VAL A 15 -4.00 7.90 -10.18
C VAL A 15 -4.70 8.55 -11.38
N ALA A 16 -3.94 8.82 -12.42
CA ALA A 16 -4.49 9.42 -13.64
C ALA A 16 -5.35 8.42 -14.42
N ASP A 17 -4.89 7.17 -14.51
CA ASP A 17 -5.60 6.07 -15.15
C ASP A 17 -5.33 4.78 -14.39
N TYR A 18 -6.40 4.16 -13.87
CA TYR A 18 -6.30 2.98 -13.04
C TYR A 18 -5.59 1.82 -13.75
N GLU A 19 -5.98 1.52 -14.98
CA GLU A 19 -5.42 0.37 -15.70
C GLU A 19 -3.92 0.52 -15.95
N THR A 20 -3.50 1.72 -16.31
CA THR A 20 -2.08 2.02 -16.54
C THR A 20 -1.30 1.94 -15.22
N TRP A 21 -1.84 2.54 -14.16
CA TRP A 21 -1.21 2.51 -12.84
C TRP A 21 -1.07 1.07 -12.33
N LYS A 22 -2.13 0.28 -12.48
CA LYS A 22 -2.12 -1.11 -12.01
C LYS A 22 -1.07 -1.94 -12.74
N ARG A 23 -1.09 -1.87 -14.07
CA ARG A 23 -0.20 -2.66 -14.91
C ARG A 23 1.25 -2.19 -14.87
N GLU A 24 1.48 -0.88 -14.96
CA GLU A 24 2.83 -0.34 -15.13
C GLU A 24 3.48 0.14 -13.83
N GLY A 25 2.70 0.33 -12.79
CA GLY A 25 3.21 0.71 -11.48
C GLY A 25 3.10 -0.41 -10.47
N PHE A 26 1.88 -0.70 -10.04
CA PHE A 26 1.63 -1.62 -8.94
C PHE A 26 2.09 -3.05 -9.23
N ASP A 27 1.72 -3.60 -10.39
CA ASP A 27 2.01 -5.00 -10.71
C ASP A 27 3.49 -5.27 -10.98
N ARG A 28 4.28 -4.25 -11.26
CA ARG A 28 5.72 -4.40 -11.43
C ARG A 28 6.45 -4.72 -10.13
N ASP A 29 5.84 -4.36 -9.02
CA ASP A 29 6.34 -4.72 -7.69
C ASP A 29 7.83 -4.40 -7.51
N PRO A 30 8.23 -3.11 -7.67
CA PRO A 30 9.66 -2.76 -7.69
C PRO A 30 10.38 -3.01 -6.37
N ILE A 31 9.69 -2.96 -5.25
CA ILE A 31 10.30 -3.23 -3.95
C ILE A 31 10.37 -4.73 -3.68
N GLY A 32 9.42 -5.50 -4.18
CA GLY A 32 9.30 -6.93 -3.88
C GLY A 32 8.45 -7.16 -2.64
N ARG A 33 7.13 -7.09 -2.79
CA ARG A 33 6.21 -7.20 -1.66
C ARG A 33 6.38 -8.47 -0.86
N ALA A 34 6.40 -9.62 -1.53
CA ALA A 34 6.49 -10.90 -0.85
C ALA A 34 7.80 -11.06 -0.08
N GLU A 35 8.91 -10.61 -0.65
CA GLU A 35 10.23 -10.69 -0.03
C GLU A 35 10.37 -9.79 1.18
N HIS A 36 9.52 -8.78 1.29
CA HIS A 36 9.56 -7.81 2.39
C HIS A 36 8.40 -7.95 3.37
N GLY A 37 7.79 -9.13 3.40
CA GLY A 37 6.86 -9.49 4.45
C GLY A 37 5.39 -9.22 4.19
N VAL A 38 5.03 -8.76 2.99
CA VAL A 38 3.62 -8.62 2.62
C VAL A 38 3.02 -10.00 2.40
N ARG A 39 1.97 -10.31 3.16
CA ARG A 39 1.29 -11.61 3.10
C ARG A 39 0.15 -11.62 2.09
N SER A 40 -0.52 -10.49 1.96
CA SER A 40 -1.63 -10.34 1.02
C SER A 40 -1.86 -8.85 0.76
N PHE A 41 -2.61 -8.57 -0.27
CA PHE A 41 -3.02 -7.19 -0.54
C PHE A 41 -4.43 -7.15 -1.09
N ARG A 42 -5.06 -5.99 -0.94
CA ARG A 42 -6.30 -5.66 -1.62
C ARG A 42 -6.14 -4.30 -2.28
N VAL A 43 -6.70 -4.16 -3.46
CA VAL A 43 -6.78 -2.87 -4.13
C VAL A 43 -8.24 -2.49 -4.21
N LEU A 44 -8.57 -1.32 -3.67
CA LEU A 44 -9.92 -0.79 -3.69
C LEU A 44 -9.94 0.45 -4.57
N ARG A 45 -11.00 0.59 -5.31
CA ARG A 45 -11.19 1.75 -6.17
C ARG A 45 -12.37 2.52 -5.65
N SER A 46 -12.21 3.83 -5.50
CA SER A 46 -13.31 4.64 -4.96
C SER A 46 -14.55 4.55 -5.85
N GLY A 47 -15.70 4.29 -5.24
CA GLY A 47 -16.96 4.26 -5.97
C GLY A 47 -17.45 5.63 -6.41
N GLN A 48 -16.87 6.68 -5.82
CA GLN A 48 -17.25 8.07 -6.11
C GLN A 48 -16.25 8.81 -6.97
N ASN A 49 -14.98 8.38 -6.91
CA ASN A 49 -13.89 8.99 -7.64
C ASN A 49 -12.98 7.90 -8.23
N PRO A 50 -13.17 7.53 -9.51
CA PRO A 50 -12.38 6.45 -10.10
C PRO A 50 -10.89 6.73 -10.23
N ALA A 51 -10.47 7.98 -9.99
CA ALA A 51 -9.06 8.34 -9.96
C ALA A 51 -8.41 8.10 -8.59
N LEU A 52 -9.18 7.68 -7.59
CA LEU A 52 -8.66 7.41 -6.24
C LEU A 52 -8.65 5.91 -5.96
N VAL A 53 -7.50 5.39 -5.56
CA VAL A 53 -7.35 4.00 -5.14
C VAL A 53 -6.89 3.93 -3.70
N ALA A 54 -7.27 2.86 -3.02
CA ALA A 54 -6.76 2.51 -1.70
C ALA A 54 -6.14 1.12 -1.81
N ILE A 55 -4.94 0.96 -1.25
CA ILE A 55 -4.23 -0.30 -1.24
C ILE A 55 -4.07 -0.71 0.21
N GLU A 56 -4.40 -1.96 0.53
CA GLU A 56 -4.20 -2.49 1.87
C GLU A 56 -3.26 -3.68 1.78
N LEU A 57 -2.12 -3.56 2.45
CA LEU A 57 -1.09 -4.59 2.50
C LEU A 57 -1.06 -5.18 3.90
N GLU A 58 -1.14 -6.50 4.00
CA GLU A 58 -1.17 -7.18 5.30
C GLU A 58 0.19 -7.77 5.63
N PHE A 59 0.60 -7.58 6.89
CA PHE A 59 1.89 -8.05 7.43
C PHE A 59 1.65 -8.85 8.70
N ASP A 60 2.58 -9.72 9.05
CA ASP A 60 2.52 -10.48 10.31
C ASP A 60 2.79 -9.62 11.54
N SER A 61 3.49 -8.50 11.38
CA SER A 61 3.87 -7.65 12.52
C SER A 61 3.92 -6.18 12.14
N LEU A 62 3.79 -5.31 13.13
CA LEU A 62 3.94 -3.87 12.95
C LEU A 62 5.36 -3.48 12.48
N PRO A 63 6.44 -4.03 13.04
CA PRO A 63 7.78 -3.68 12.54
C PRO A 63 7.99 -3.98 11.06
N ALA A 64 7.45 -5.09 10.56
CA ALA A 64 7.54 -5.41 9.13
C ALA A 64 6.78 -4.39 8.28
N ALA A 65 5.59 -4.00 8.73
CA ALA A 65 4.79 -2.98 8.04
C ALA A 65 5.48 -1.61 8.06
N GLU A 66 6.07 -1.22 9.18
CA GLU A 66 6.82 0.04 9.29
C GLU A 66 8.01 0.08 8.35
N ALA A 67 8.77 -1.00 8.28
CA ALA A 67 9.92 -1.10 7.40
C ALA A 67 9.52 -0.96 5.93
N PHE A 68 8.44 -1.62 5.55
CA PHE A 68 7.92 -1.51 4.19
C PHE A 68 7.42 -0.11 3.87
N ALA A 69 6.73 0.52 4.82
CA ALA A 69 6.24 1.90 4.65
C ALA A 69 7.40 2.88 4.38
N GLU A 70 8.54 2.69 5.05
CA GLU A 70 9.71 3.53 4.82
C GLU A 70 10.25 3.37 3.40
N LYS A 71 10.32 2.14 2.91
CA LYS A 71 10.74 1.88 1.53
C LYS A 71 9.80 2.49 0.51
N LEU A 72 8.50 2.42 0.75
CA LEU A 72 7.51 3.05 -0.11
C LEU A 72 7.68 4.58 -0.13
N ARG A 73 7.85 5.20 1.04
CA ARG A 73 8.02 6.64 1.12
C ARG A 73 9.26 7.11 0.39
N GLU A 74 10.36 6.38 0.47
CA GLU A 74 11.58 6.68 -0.28
C GLU A 74 11.33 6.59 -1.78
N MET A 75 10.69 5.52 -2.22
CA MET A 75 10.35 5.33 -3.64
C MET A 75 9.46 6.46 -4.14
N TRP A 76 8.43 6.81 -3.39
CA TRP A 76 7.50 7.88 -3.78
C TRP A 76 8.20 9.24 -3.88
N ARG A 77 9.13 9.53 -3.00
CA ARG A 77 9.92 10.77 -3.09
C ARG A 77 10.71 10.83 -4.39
N GLU A 78 11.41 9.75 -4.73
CA GLU A 78 12.17 9.67 -5.98
C GLU A 78 11.26 9.80 -7.21
N VAL A 79 10.20 9.01 -7.25
CA VAL A 79 9.27 9.00 -8.37
C VAL A 79 8.53 10.34 -8.47
N GLY A 80 8.11 10.88 -7.33
CA GLY A 80 7.41 12.16 -7.26
C GLY A 80 8.27 13.30 -7.77
N ASP A 81 9.54 13.35 -7.38
CA ASP A 81 10.48 14.35 -7.87
C ASP A 81 10.70 14.24 -9.38
N ARG A 82 10.85 13.00 -9.86
CA ARG A 82 11.09 12.74 -11.29
C ARG A 82 9.90 13.14 -12.16
N PHE A 83 8.67 12.87 -11.67
CA PHE A 83 7.45 13.11 -12.45
C PHE A 83 6.68 14.36 -12.03
N GLY A 84 7.22 15.13 -11.09
CA GLY A 84 6.58 16.37 -10.66
C GLY A 84 5.26 16.20 -9.93
N TRP A 85 5.15 15.15 -9.10
CA TRP A 85 3.93 14.94 -8.32
C TRP A 85 3.72 16.09 -7.33
N ARG A 86 2.51 16.61 -7.27
CA ARG A 86 2.15 17.67 -6.32
C ARG A 86 1.97 17.12 -4.92
N GLU A 87 1.45 15.90 -4.80
CA GLU A 87 1.19 15.24 -3.54
C GLU A 87 1.70 13.81 -3.60
N LEU A 88 2.27 13.36 -2.49
CA LEU A 88 2.66 11.97 -2.35
C LEU A 88 1.47 11.15 -1.85
N PRO A 89 1.43 9.83 -2.14
CA PRO A 89 0.42 8.98 -1.55
C PRO A 89 0.49 9.02 -0.02
N GLU A 90 -0.64 8.82 0.63
CA GLU A 90 -0.69 8.72 2.09
C GLU A 90 -0.57 7.26 2.50
N ALA A 91 0.26 7.00 3.51
CA ALA A 91 0.44 5.68 4.09
C ALA A 91 0.12 5.75 5.59
N ARG A 92 -0.75 4.85 6.04
CA ARG A 92 -1.15 4.75 7.44
C ARG A 92 -1.08 3.31 7.89
N LEU A 93 -0.68 3.12 9.15
CA LEU A 93 -0.57 1.80 9.74
C LEU A 93 -1.75 1.53 10.65
N PHE A 94 -2.30 0.33 10.53
CA PHE A 94 -3.41 -0.13 11.35
C PHE A 94 -3.12 -1.51 11.89
N GLU A 95 -3.66 -1.79 13.06
CA GLU A 95 -3.70 -3.13 13.60
C GLU A 95 -5.01 -3.78 13.16
N LEU A 96 -4.94 -5.02 12.68
CA LEU A 96 -6.13 -5.77 12.33
C LEU A 96 -6.83 -6.22 13.62
N ALA A 97 -7.90 -5.54 14.00
CA ALA A 97 -8.55 -5.74 15.29
C ALA A 97 -9.66 -6.79 15.24
N ALA A 98 -10.38 -6.89 14.12
CA ALA A 98 -11.48 -7.83 14.00
C ALA A 98 -11.77 -8.15 12.54
N VAL A 99 -12.15 -9.39 12.29
CA VAL A 99 -12.61 -9.86 10.96
C VAL A 99 -13.82 -10.76 11.19
N GLN A 100 -14.85 -10.56 10.40
CA GLN A 100 -16.05 -11.38 10.43
C GLN A 100 -16.61 -11.51 9.01
N GLU A 101 -16.87 -12.73 8.61
CA GLU A 101 -17.57 -13.02 7.36
C GLU A 101 -19.03 -13.38 7.66
N TYR A 102 -19.93 -12.96 6.81
CA TYR A 102 -21.35 -13.27 6.96
C TYR A 102 -21.85 -14.14 5.81
#